data_bf0b6a23d160af8dd9d7d83e311022b1
#
_entry.id   bf0b6a23d160af8dd9d7d83e311022b1
#
_cell.length_a   1.000
_cell.length_b   1.000
_cell.length_c   1.000
_cell.angle_alpha   90.00
_cell.angle_beta   90.00
_cell.angle_gamma   90.00
#
_symmetry.space_group_name_H-M   'P 1'
#
loop_
_entity.id
_entity.type
_entity.pdbx_description
1 polymer ?
#
loop_
_entity_poly.entity_id
_entity_poly.type
_entity_poly.pdbx_seq_one_letter_code
_entity_poly.pdbx_strand_id
1 'polypeptide(L)'
;MAELSNNEAGRGFTHVYTATYEDLQAIGNGGQATIATIPAGGAVECVGVYESEAFAGTTSLVIDIGTTAGDPDEFIDALDVDAMTAPVFNTGDAFTGAQSQPVGGTNSAVSVLLEVTDAAIASATAGKIVVGLRIVDLGQFG
;
A
#
# COMPACT_ATOMS: atom_id res chain seq x y z
N MET A 1 -6.60 23.38 -15.28
CA MET A 1 -7.45 22.18 -15.22
C MET A 1 -6.73 21.01 -14.57
N ALA A 2 -5.44 20.86 -14.86
CA ALA A 2 -4.68 19.76 -14.28
C ALA A 2 -4.69 19.74 -12.75
N GLU A 3 -4.53 20.89 -12.12
CA GLU A 3 -4.55 20.97 -10.67
C GLU A 3 -5.89 20.55 -10.10
N LEU A 4 -6.96 20.99 -10.71
CA LEU A 4 -8.29 20.63 -10.24
C LEU A 4 -8.54 19.15 -10.42
N SER A 5 -8.12 18.59 -11.56
CA SER A 5 -8.23 17.16 -11.80
C SER A 5 -7.42 16.37 -10.79
N ASN A 6 -6.21 16.83 -10.45
CA ASN A 6 -5.38 16.18 -9.45
C ASN A 6 -6.04 16.25 -8.07
N ASN A 7 -6.68 17.37 -7.75
CA ASN A 7 -7.40 17.51 -6.50
C ASN A 7 -8.58 16.54 -6.44
N GLU A 8 -9.30 16.41 -7.54
CA GLU A 8 -10.39 15.45 -7.61
C GLU A 8 -9.89 14.02 -7.42
N ALA A 9 -8.84 13.65 -8.12
CA ALA A 9 -8.23 12.34 -7.97
C ALA A 9 -7.70 12.10 -6.55
N GLY A 10 -7.10 13.13 -5.95
CA GLY A 10 -6.54 13.05 -4.61
C GLY A 10 -7.58 12.94 -3.52
N ARG A 11 -8.81 13.34 -3.75
CA ARG A 11 -9.88 13.26 -2.74
C ARG A 11 -10.19 11.85 -2.31
N GLY A 12 -9.95 10.88 -3.16
CA GLY A 12 -10.17 9.48 -2.82
C GLY A 12 -9.17 8.95 -1.80
N PHE A 13 -8.04 9.64 -1.64
CA PHE A 13 -6.96 9.20 -0.78
C PHE A 13 -6.58 10.29 0.20
N THR A 14 -6.45 9.91 1.47
CA THR A 14 -6.02 10.81 2.54
C THR A 14 -4.52 10.72 2.77
N HIS A 15 -3.90 9.62 2.37
CA HIS A 15 -2.47 9.36 2.53
C HIS A 15 -1.92 8.82 1.23
N VAL A 16 -0.71 9.26 0.86
CA VAL A 16 0.00 8.77 -0.31
C VAL A 16 1.43 8.46 0.08
N TYR A 17 1.88 7.26 -0.27
CA TYR A 17 3.25 6.83 -0.09
C TYR A 17 3.85 6.52 -1.45
N THR A 18 5.02 7.09 -1.73
CA THR A 18 5.74 6.86 -2.98
C THR A 18 7.05 6.16 -2.64
N ALA A 19 7.33 5.04 -3.30
CA ALA A 19 8.55 4.28 -3.11
C ALA A 19 9.27 4.10 -4.44
N THR A 20 10.54 4.54 -4.49
CA THR A 20 11.43 4.22 -5.60
C THR A 20 12.03 2.83 -5.40
N TYR A 21 12.66 2.30 -6.45
CA TYR A 21 13.39 1.03 -6.31
C TYR A 21 14.43 1.08 -5.18
N GLU A 22 15.04 2.24 -4.95
CA GLU A 22 16.01 2.41 -3.87
C GLU A 22 15.36 2.28 -2.49
N ASP A 23 14.15 2.83 -2.34
CA ASP A 23 13.39 2.67 -1.10
C ASP A 23 13.04 1.20 -0.85
N LEU A 24 12.65 0.47 -1.90
CA LEU A 24 12.32 -0.94 -1.79
C LEU A 24 13.55 -1.80 -1.52
N GLN A 25 14.72 -1.42 -2.08
CA GLN A 25 15.98 -2.07 -1.76
C GLN A 25 16.34 -1.91 -0.28
N ALA A 26 16.08 -0.74 0.29
CA ALA A 26 16.34 -0.48 1.71
C ALA A 26 15.45 -1.34 2.60
N ILE A 27 14.21 -1.62 2.18
CA ILE A 27 13.33 -2.55 2.89
C ILE A 27 13.88 -3.97 2.78
N GLY A 28 14.27 -4.36 1.57
CA GLY A 28 14.89 -5.66 1.31
C GLY A 28 13.87 -6.79 1.12
N ASN A 29 14.34 -7.90 0.57
CA ASN A 29 13.53 -9.09 0.33
C ASN A 29 13.00 -9.66 1.65
N GLY A 30 11.68 -9.79 1.77
CA GLY A 30 11.02 -10.24 2.99
C GLY A 30 10.91 -9.16 4.07
N GLY A 31 11.40 -7.96 3.80
CA GLY A 31 11.35 -6.84 4.73
C GLY A 31 10.03 -6.09 4.70
N GLN A 32 9.77 -5.35 5.76
CA GLN A 32 8.55 -4.58 5.94
C GLN A 32 8.88 -3.16 6.36
N ALA A 33 8.06 -2.20 5.95
CA ALA A 33 8.14 -0.82 6.39
C ALA A 33 6.77 -0.27 6.72
N THR A 34 6.69 0.59 7.72
CA THR A 34 5.47 1.33 8.04
C THR A 34 5.29 2.46 7.03
N ILE A 35 4.19 2.45 6.31
CA ILE A 35 3.91 3.47 5.29
C ILE A 35 2.82 4.45 5.72
N ALA A 36 2.03 4.11 6.72
CA ALA A 36 1.01 4.97 7.28
C ALA A 36 0.63 4.46 8.67
N THR A 37 -0.13 5.26 9.40
CA THR A 37 -0.67 4.85 10.69
C THR A 37 -2.17 5.13 10.71
N ILE A 38 -2.96 4.11 11.04
CA ILE A 38 -4.39 4.26 11.24
C ILE A 38 -4.59 4.75 12.67
N PRO A 39 -5.17 5.93 12.89
CA PRO A 39 -5.38 6.42 14.25
C PRO A 39 -6.42 5.59 14.99
N ALA A 40 -6.43 5.69 16.31
CA ALA A 40 -7.51 5.11 17.12
C ALA A 40 -8.86 5.66 16.64
N GLY A 41 -9.82 4.77 16.41
CA GLY A 41 -11.10 5.13 15.82
C GLY A 41 -11.09 5.30 14.30
N GLY A 42 -9.95 5.04 13.67
CA GLY A 42 -9.80 5.11 12.22
C GLY A 42 -9.98 3.76 11.55
N ALA A 43 -10.21 3.79 10.24
CA ALA A 43 -10.29 2.59 9.43
C ALA A 43 -9.85 2.90 8.00
N VAL A 44 -9.27 1.90 7.32
CA VAL A 44 -8.89 2.00 5.90
C VAL A 44 -10.06 1.53 5.05
N GLU A 45 -10.51 2.40 4.16
CA GLU A 45 -11.62 2.10 3.25
C GLU A 45 -11.16 1.72 1.85
N CYS A 46 -9.98 2.17 1.44
CA CYS A 46 -9.47 1.90 0.10
C CYS A 46 -7.95 1.96 0.11
N VAL A 47 -7.33 1.01 -0.56
CA VAL A 47 -5.89 1.03 -0.84
C VAL A 47 -5.68 0.75 -2.31
N GLY A 48 -4.94 1.63 -2.97
CA GLY A 48 -4.59 1.48 -4.38
C GLY A 48 -3.08 1.49 -4.58
N VAL A 49 -2.61 0.76 -5.56
CA VAL A 49 -1.20 0.73 -5.97
C VAL A 49 -1.10 1.02 -7.45
N TYR A 50 -0.17 1.88 -7.81
CA TYR A 50 0.12 2.26 -9.17
C TYR A 50 1.62 2.19 -9.42
N GLU A 51 2.03 1.48 -10.46
CA GLU A 51 3.42 1.51 -10.92
C GLU A 51 3.62 2.75 -11.81
N SER A 52 4.25 3.77 -11.26
CA SER A 52 4.46 5.02 -12.00
C SER A 52 5.71 5.02 -12.85
N GLU A 53 6.65 4.11 -12.57
CA GLU A 53 7.86 3.88 -13.36
C GLU A 53 8.15 2.38 -13.37
N ALA A 54 8.35 1.83 -14.55
CA ALA A 54 8.58 0.39 -14.72
C ALA A 54 9.84 -0.06 -13.97
N PHE A 55 9.76 -1.20 -13.30
CA PHE A 55 10.91 -1.78 -12.63
C PHE A 55 11.84 -2.46 -13.63
N ALA A 56 13.12 -2.37 -13.34
CA ALA A 56 14.17 -3.05 -14.09
C ALA A 56 15.14 -3.70 -13.11
N GLY A 57 15.65 -4.88 -13.46
CA GLY A 57 16.58 -5.63 -12.62
C GLY A 57 15.91 -6.49 -11.55
N THR A 58 14.59 -6.45 -11.45
CA THR A 58 13.80 -7.32 -10.60
C THR A 58 13.45 -8.63 -11.31
N THR A 59 13.08 -9.66 -10.56
CA THR A 59 12.62 -10.94 -11.14
C THR A 59 11.10 -11.03 -11.10
N SER A 60 10.53 -10.93 -9.91
CA SER A 60 9.08 -10.93 -9.69
C SER A 60 8.86 -10.17 -8.39
N LEU A 61 8.71 -8.88 -8.52
CA LEU A 61 8.55 -8.00 -7.36
C LEU A 61 7.12 -8.06 -6.87
N VAL A 62 6.92 -8.63 -5.69
CA VAL A 62 5.61 -8.79 -5.07
C VAL A 62 5.51 -7.85 -3.88
N ILE A 63 4.37 -7.17 -3.79
CA ILE A 63 4.06 -6.24 -2.72
C ILE A 63 2.83 -6.75 -1.97
N ASP A 64 2.92 -6.73 -0.64
CA ASP A 64 1.80 -6.96 0.27
C ASP A 64 1.63 -5.73 1.14
N ILE A 65 0.41 -5.37 1.44
CA ILE A 65 0.10 -4.22 2.31
C ILE A 65 -0.99 -4.62 3.29
N GLY A 66 -0.73 -4.38 4.56
CA GLY A 66 -1.68 -4.72 5.61
C GLY A 66 -1.19 -4.30 6.98
N THR A 67 -1.79 -4.87 8.02
CA THR A 67 -1.52 -4.49 9.40
C THR A 67 -0.88 -5.60 10.23
N THR A 68 -0.82 -6.81 9.72
CA THR A 68 -0.26 -7.95 10.45
C THR A 68 1.22 -8.12 10.13
N ALA A 69 2.09 -7.93 11.11
CA ALA A 69 3.53 -7.89 10.91
C ALA A 69 4.13 -9.19 10.31
N GLY A 70 3.51 -10.34 10.56
CA GLY A 70 4.00 -11.60 9.99
C GLY A 70 3.55 -11.84 8.56
N ASP A 71 2.43 -11.23 8.17
CA ASP A 71 1.80 -11.45 6.86
C ASP A 71 0.83 -10.30 6.58
N PRO A 72 1.34 -9.14 6.14
CA PRO A 72 0.51 -7.95 5.92
C PRO A 72 -0.19 -8.03 4.55
N ASP A 73 -1.31 -8.71 4.49
CA ASP A 73 -2.05 -8.96 3.24
C ASP A 73 -3.49 -8.45 3.28
N GLU A 74 -3.88 -7.74 4.34
CA GLU A 74 -5.27 -7.33 4.52
C GLU A 74 -5.77 -6.39 3.43
N PHE A 75 -4.91 -5.54 2.89
CA PHE A 75 -5.29 -4.52 1.92
C PHE A 75 -4.87 -4.86 0.50
N ILE A 76 -3.66 -5.29 0.31
CA ILE A 76 -3.10 -5.75 -0.97
C ILE A 76 -2.42 -7.08 -0.70
N ASP A 77 -2.83 -8.11 -1.42
CA ASP A 77 -2.32 -9.46 -1.27
C ASP A 77 -1.58 -9.89 -2.53
N ALA A 78 -0.29 -10.17 -2.40
CA ALA A 78 0.57 -10.76 -3.42
C ALA A 78 0.49 -10.05 -4.78
N LEU A 79 0.57 -8.74 -4.80
CA LEU A 79 0.55 -7.97 -6.04
C LEU A 79 1.91 -8.04 -6.74
N ASP A 80 1.94 -8.61 -7.93
CA ASP A 80 3.12 -8.60 -8.79
C ASP A 80 3.18 -7.27 -9.54
N VAL A 81 4.03 -6.37 -9.06
CA VAL A 81 4.13 -5.03 -9.65
C VAL A 81 4.81 -5.05 -11.02
N ASP A 82 5.64 -6.05 -11.31
CA ASP A 82 6.27 -6.20 -12.63
C ASP A 82 5.25 -6.54 -13.72
N ALA A 83 4.11 -7.10 -13.34
CA ALA A 83 3.05 -7.50 -14.26
C ALA A 83 1.89 -6.49 -14.33
N MET A 84 1.98 -5.37 -13.62
CA MET A 84 0.91 -4.38 -13.60
C MET A 84 0.75 -3.70 -14.95
N THR A 85 -0.50 -3.57 -15.38
CA THR A 85 -0.88 -2.82 -16.59
C THR A 85 -1.83 -1.67 -16.28
N ALA A 86 -2.32 -1.59 -15.04
CA ALA A 86 -3.25 -0.57 -14.57
C ALA A 86 -3.16 -0.50 -13.04
N PRO A 87 -3.64 0.58 -12.42
CA PRO A 87 -3.74 0.63 -10.97
C PRO A 87 -4.59 -0.53 -10.42
N VAL A 88 -4.21 -1.03 -9.25
CA VAL A 88 -4.87 -2.15 -8.58
C VAL A 88 -5.39 -1.66 -7.23
N PHE A 89 -6.61 -2.05 -6.88
CA PHE A 89 -7.28 -1.61 -5.67
C PHE A 89 -7.83 -2.79 -4.87
N ASN A 90 -7.66 -2.74 -3.56
CA ASN A 90 -8.43 -3.54 -2.60
C ASN A 90 -8.40 -5.04 -2.89
N THR A 91 -7.23 -5.60 -3.17
CA THR A 91 -7.09 -7.02 -3.47
C THR A 91 -6.86 -7.88 -2.23
N GLY A 92 -6.68 -7.27 -1.07
CA GLY A 92 -6.41 -7.97 0.18
C GLY A 92 -7.65 -8.58 0.84
N ASP A 93 -7.41 -9.40 1.84
CA ASP A 93 -8.42 -10.17 2.54
C ASP A 93 -9.52 -9.33 3.17
N ALA A 94 -9.19 -8.12 3.62
CA ALA A 94 -10.17 -7.21 4.22
C ALA A 94 -11.26 -6.77 3.24
N PHE A 95 -11.00 -6.86 1.94
CA PHE A 95 -11.92 -6.38 0.90
C PHE A 95 -12.49 -7.48 0.02
N THR A 96 -11.95 -8.68 0.07
CA THR A 96 -12.30 -9.76 -0.87
C THR A 96 -13.08 -10.90 -0.24
N GLY A 97 -13.10 -10.98 1.08
CA GLY A 97 -13.84 -12.04 1.78
C GLY A 97 -15.34 -11.78 1.84
N ALA A 98 -16.10 -12.83 2.13
CA ALA A 98 -17.56 -12.74 2.26
C ALA A 98 -18.01 -11.78 3.38
N GLN A 99 -17.15 -11.52 4.33
CA GLN A 99 -17.40 -10.62 5.46
C GLN A 99 -16.38 -9.49 5.47
N SER A 100 -16.07 -8.97 4.28
CA SER A 100 -15.09 -7.90 4.19
C SER A 100 -15.51 -6.70 5.05
N GLN A 101 -14.57 -6.24 5.87
CA GLN A 101 -14.76 -5.12 6.78
C GLN A 101 -13.55 -4.22 6.69
N PRO A 102 -13.71 -2.90 6.76
CA PRO A 102 -12.56 -2.02 6.88
C PRO A 102 -11.73 -2.39 8.11
N VAL A 103 -10.42 -2.47 7.92
CA VAL A 103 -9.49 -2.75 9.02
C VAL A 103 -9.12 -1.43 9.68
N GLY A 104 -9.18 -1.39 10.99
CA GLY A 104 -8.88 -0.18 11.71
C GLY A 104 -8.47 -0.42 13.16
N GLY A 105 -8.20 0.69 13.83
CA GLY A 105 -7.88 0.71 15.25
C GLY A 105 -9.09 1.15 16.07
N THR A 106 -9.38 0.45 17.15
CA THR A 106 -10.45 0.86 18.06
C THR A 106 -9.92 1.82 19.14
N ASN A 107 -9.07 1.33 20.01
CA ASN A 107 -8.57 2.10 21.17
C ASN A 107 -7.10 2.52 21.02
N SER A 108 -6.43 2.08 19.99
CA SER A 108 -5.03 2.41 19.76
C SER A 108 -4.75 2.52 18.25
N ALA A 109 -3.69 3.22 17.91
CA ALA A 109 -3.25 3.34 16.53
C ALA A 109 -2.70 2.02 16.00
N VAL A 110 -2.85 1.80 14.70
CA VAL A 110 -2.37 0.59 14.02
C VAL A 110 -1.49 1.00 12.84
N SER A 111 -0.29 0.41 12.74
CA SER A 111 0.62 0.66 11.62
C SER A 111 0.16 -0.08 10.37
N VAL A 112 0.24 0.59 9.24
CA VAL A 112 0.09 -0.02 7.92
C VAL A 112 1.48 -0.37 7.40
N LEU A 113 1.68 -1.64 7.07
CA LEU A 113 2.96 -2.18 6.65
C LEU A 113 2.95 -2.50 5.16
N LEU A 114 4.06 -2.23 4.51
CA LEU A 114 4.33 -2.67 3.15
C LEU A 114 5.44 -3.71 3.20
N GLU A 115 5.20 -4.88 2.65
CA GLU A 115 6.18 -5.95 2.55
C GLU A 115 6.66 -6.09 1.12
N VAL A 116 7.96 -6.27 0.96
CA VAL A 116 8.62 -6.47 -0.33
C VAL A 116 9.10 -7.92 -0.42
N THR A 117 8.75 -8.59 -1.51
CA THR A 117 9.25 -9.93 -1.77
C THR A 117 9.81 -10.02 -3.18
N ASP A 118 11.12 -10.04 -3.30
CA ASP A 118 11.86 -10.34 -4.52
C ASP A 118 13.32 -10.60 -4.15
N ALA A 119 13.79 -11.82 -4.38
CA ALA A 119 15.18 -12.18 -4.10
C ALA A 119 16.18 -11.33 -4.91
N ALA A 120 15.77 -10.75 -6.02
CA ALA A 120 16.60 -9.92 -6.87
C ALA A 120 16.45 -8.41 -6.62
N ILE A 121 15.76 -8.00 -5.55
CA ILE A 121 15.50 -6.56 -5.30
C ILE A 121 16.80 -5.73 -5.23
N ALA A 122 17.87 -6.30 -4.72
CA ALA A 122 19.17 -5.63 -4.65
C ALA A 122 19.73 -5.28 -6.02
N SER A 123 19.27 -5.95 -7.08
CA SER A 123 19.71 -5.73 -8.47
C SER A 123 18.82 -4.74 -9.22
N ALA A 124 17.78 -4.22 -8.62
CA ALA A 124 16.90 -3.26 -9.26
C ALA A 124 17.66 -1.99 -9.62
N THR A 125 17.38 -1.45 -10.80
CA THR A 125 18.04 -0.25 -11.32
C THR A 125 17.05 0.85 -11.70
N ALA A 126 15.77 0.56 -11.71
CA ALA A 126 14.70 1.51 -11.98
C ALA A 126 13.40 1.02 -11.37
N GLY A 127 12.46 1.91 -11.21
CA GLY A 127 11.12 1.58 -10.79
C GLY A 127 10.58 2.48 -9.67
N LYS A 128 9.28 2.66 -9.68
CA LYS A 128 8.60 3.46 -8.67
C LYS A 128 7.14 3.04 -8.57
N ILE A 129 6.66 2.92 -7.32
CA ILE A 129 5.25 2.71 -7.04
C ILE A 129 4.68 3.87 -6.24
N VAL A 130 3.40 4.10 -6.41
CA VAL A 130 2.61 5.01 -5.59
C VAL A 130 1.53 4.19 -4.90
N VAL A 131 1.44 4.33 -3.59
CA VAL A 131 0.41 3.68 -2.78
C VAL A 131 -0.51 4.77 -2.23
N GLY A 132 -1.79 4.68 -2.55
CA GLY A 132 -2.80 5.56 -2.00
C GLY A 132 -3.63 4.82 -0.95
N LEU A 133 -3.89 5.49 0.18
CA LEU A 133 -4.74 4.97 1.23
C LEU A 133 -5.83 5.98 1.54
N ARG A 134 -7.06 5.49 1.68
CA ARG A 134 -8.15 6.29 2.21
C ARG A 134 -8.45 5.84 3.62
N ILE A 135 -8.09 6.70 4.58
CA ILE A 135 -8.29 6.44 6.00
C ILE A 135 -9.38 7.39 6.50
N VAL A 136 -10.43 6.82 7.07
CA VAL A 136 -11.48 7.60 7.75
C VAL A 136 -11.23 7.53 9.24
N ASP A 137 -11.49 8.61 9.95
CA ASP A 137 -11.17 8.72 11.37
C ASP A 137 -12.39 9.21 12.14
N LEU A 138 -13.07 8.28 12.81
CA LEU A 138 -14.18 8.60 13.70
C LEU A 138 -13.68 9.04 15.08
N GLY A 139 -12.42 8.76 15.39
CA GLY A 139 -11.80 9.15 16.66
C GLY A 139 -11.77 10.65 16.89
N GLN A 140 -11.77 11.44 15.80
CA GLN A 140 -11.80 12.90 15.90
C GLN A 140 -13.10 13.43 16.52
N PHE A 141 -14.14 12.62 16.60
CA PHE A 141 -15.43 12.97 17.17
C PHE A 141 -15.65 12.40 18.59
N GLY A 142 -14.69 11.65 19.07
CA GLY A 142 -14.77 10.95 20.34
C GLY A 142 -14.23 11.66 21.57
#